data_b1d2fbc0ab2af92ea7937c68de1d1869
#
_entry.id   b1d2fbc0ab2af92ea7937c68de1d1869
#
_cell.length_a   1.000
_cell.length_b   1.000
_cell.length_c   1.000
_cell.angle_alpha   90.00
_cell.angle_beta   90.00
_cell.angle_gamma   90.00
#
_symmetry.space_group_name_H-M   'P 1'
#
loop_
_entity.id
_entity.type
_entity.pdbx_description
1 polymer ?
#
loop_
_entity_poly.entity_id
_entity_poly.type
_entity_poly.pdbx_seq_one_letter_code
_entity_poly.pdbx_strand_id
1 'polypeptide(L)'
;MRSSLFGRLLSATAIVAATLVSVPAHAGPFTNMFVFGDSLSDTGNLKILSPSDYPGPDAGPYYDGRFSDGPVWIDSLAASLGLPGGAVPNFAGSGGTNYAIAGARTGLDTAPPGVFLQVAGIWHGVGDPNALYVLVGGGNDMRDARSAFTGHSFADAVGRAVAAKKAMAYLSASLNYLADHGAKHVLVSSLPNLGNTPEASLLDLKFASTDASNRFNALLPGLIATGEGLGLDMSFLDMAGLMQDIITDATTNGGATYGISNVSSACAGFTDGDPNNACATSLFSDTLHPSAAAHLLIGAAAFAAVVPVPEPETWALMAAGLALMAWQARRRTRRITFVA
;
A
#
# COMPACT_ATOMS: atom_id res chain seq x y z
N MET A 1 47.54 68.30 32.20
CA MET A 1 46.10 68.35 32.45
C MET A 1 45.45 67.32 31.54
N ARG A 2 44.55 66.52 32.09
CA ARG A 2 43.98 65.30 31.62
C ARG A 2 43.01 65.53 30.45
N SER A 3 43.04 64.66 29.41
CA SER A 3 41.86 64.39 28.56
C SER A 3 41.87 62.91 28.21
N SER A 4 40.86 62.22 28.65
CA SER A 4 40.60 60.81 28.50
C SER A 4 40.02 60.52 27.10
N LEU A 5 40.62 59.59 26.39
CA LEU A 5 40.06 58.98 25.22
C LEU A 5 39.11 57.86 25.63
N PHE A 6 37.82 58.07 25.41
CA PHE A 6 36.83 57.00 25.49
C PHE A 6 36.79 56.28 24.15
N GLY A 7 37.36 55.10 24.11
CA GLY A 7 37.21 54.19 22.98
C GLY A 7 35.80 53.59 22.96
N ARG A 8 35.06 53.86 21.88
CA ARG A 8 33.78 53.18 21.61
C ARG A 8 34.06 51.83 20.98
N LEU A 9 33.85 50.79 21.76
CA LEU A 9 33.68 49.42 21.22
C LEU A 9 32.29 49.34 20.54
N LEU A 10 32.30 49.29 19.22
CA LEU A 10 31.13 48.90 18.43
C LEU A 10 31.10 47.36 18.41
N SER A 11 30.30 46.78 19.27
CA SER A 11 29.92 45.35 19.18
C SER A 11 29.00 45.18 17.98
N ALA A 12 29.53 44.66 16.90
CA ALA A 12 28.72 44.22 15.74
C ALA A 12 28.03 42.90 16.13
N THR A 13 26.83 43.01 16.67
CA THR A 13 25.94 41.87 16.85
C THR A 13 25.45 41.45 15.47
N ALA A 14 26.02 40.39 14.91
CA ALA A 14 25.52 39.75 13.72
C ALA A 14 24.20 39.07 14.07
N ILE A 15 23.07 39.71 13.77
CA ILE A 15 21.76 39.07 13.76
C ILE A 15 21.77 38.11 12.56
N VAL A 16 21.99 36.82 12.82
CA VAL A 16 21.67 35.75 11.90
C VAL A 16 20.16 35.70 11.85
N ALA A 17 19.57 36.39 10.92
CA ALA A 17 18.17 36.17 10.52
C ALA A 17 18.12 34.73 9.96
N ALA A 18 17.77 33.77 10.81
CA ALA A 18 17.28 32.48 10.37
C ALA A 18 15.96 32.77 9.61
N THR A 19 16.07 32.99 8.32
CA THR A 19 14.92 32.86 7.44
C THR A 19 14.45 31.42 7.62
N LEU A 20 13.38 31.24 8.38
CA LEU A 20 12.55 30.07 8.32
C LEU A 20 12.11 29.99 6.84
N VAL A 21 12.89 29.28 6.05
CA VAL A 21 12.42 28.76 4.79
C VAL A 21 11.28 27.85 5.20
N SER A 22 10.06 28.35 5.15
CA SER A 22 8.88 27.51 5.11
C SER A 22 9.11 26.60 3.92
N VAL A 23 9.60 25.40 4.19
CA VAL A 23 9.55 24.32 3.20
C VAL A 23 8.07 24.27 2.87
N PRO A 24 7.65 24.55 1.64
CA PRO A 24 6.27 24.32 1.27
C PRO A 24 6.00 22.88 1.68
N ALA A 25 4.94 22.65 2.44
CA ALA A 25 4.44 21.30 2.64
C ALA A 25 4.40 20.75 1.22
N HIS A 26 5.24 19.76 0.91
CA HIS A 26 5.19 19.11 -0.40
C HIS A 26 3.77 18.61 -0.49
N ALA A 27 2.97 19.23 -1.36
CA ALA A 27 1.80 18.56 -1.88
C ALA A 27 2.36 17.20 -2.34
N GLY A 28 1.85 16.10 -1.78
CA GLY A 28 2.30 14.77 -2.18
C GLY A 28 2.23 14.65 -3.69
N PRO A 29 2.84 13.65 -4.30
CA PRO A 29 2.88 13.50 -5.75
C PRO A 29 1.48 13.39 -6.38
N PHE A 30 0.44 13.20 -5.55
CA PHE A 30 -0.94 13.00 -6.00
C PHE A 30 -1.91 13.96 -5.33
N THR A 31 -2.99 14.30 -6.05
CA THR A 31 -4.08 15.18 -5.61
C THR A 31 -5.15 14.44 -4.82
N ASN A 32 -5.34 13.14 -5.10
CA ASN A 32 -6.33 12.27 -4.47
C ASN A 32 -5.87 10.80 -4.57
N MET A 33 -6.55 9.90 -3.85
CA MET A 33 -6.34 8.46 -3.94
C MET A 33 -7.70 7.76 -4.02
N PHE A 34 -7.92 7.01 -5.12
CA PHE A 34 -9.10 6.16 -5.32
C PHE A 34 -8.69 4.70 -5.12
N VAL A 35 -9.46 3.95 -4.33
CA VAL A 35 -9.12 2.57 -3.96
C VAL A 35 -10.21 1.61 -4.39
N PHE A 36 -9.85 0.59 -5.17
CA PHE A 36 -10.71 -0.49 -5.62
C PHE A 36 -10.09 -1.83 -5.21
N GLY A 37 -10.87 -2.69 -4.55
CA GLY A 37 -10.30 -3.93 -4.03
C GLY A 37 -11.25 -4.77 -3.20
N ASP A 38 -10.64 -5.60 -2.38
CA ASP A 38 -11.30 -6.57 -1.50
C ASP A 38 -11.03 -6.28 -0.02
N SER A 39 -11.14 -7.32 0.85
CA SER A 39 -10.96 -7.19 2.30
C SER A 39 -9.61 -6.65 2.75
N LEU A 40 -8.55 -6.83 1.95
CA LEU A 40 -7.23 -6.29 2.30
C LEU A 40 -7.20 -4.75 2.26
N SER A 41 -8.14 -4.13 1.55
CA SER A 41 -8.20 -2.69 1.30
C SER A 41 -9.49 -2.04 1.78
N ASP A 42 -10.48 -2.83 2.23
CA ASP A 42 -11.75 -2.34 2.76
C ASP A 42 -11.55 -1.63 4.11
N THR A 43 -11.94 -0.38 4.19
CA THR A 43 -11.85 0.45 5.39
C THR A 43 -13.19 0.60 6.11
N GLY A 44 -14.19 -0.24 5.76
CA GLY A 44 -15.50 -0.30 6.42
C GLY A 44 -16.69 -0.32 5.47
N ASN A 45 -16.51 -0.45 4.16
CA ASN A 45 -17.62 -0.48 3.21
C ASN A 45 -18.54 -1.68 3.42
N LEU A 46 -18.01 -2.90 3.63
CA LEU A 46 -18.84 -4.07 3.89
C LEU A 46 -19.69 -3.87 5.16
N LYS A 47 -19.08 -3.36 6.24
CA LYS A 47 -19.79 -3.07 7.49
C LYS A 47 -20.98 -2.11 7.27
N ILE A 48 -20.83 -1.15 6.37
CA ILE A 48 -21.89 -0.17 6.04
C ILE A 48 -22.97 -0.78 5.15
N LEU A 49 -22.55 -1.51 4.10
CA LEU A 49 -23.48 -2.07 3.11
C LEU A 49 -24.23 -3.29 3.62
N SER A 50 -23.58 -4.13 4.39
CA SER A 50 -24.11 -5.41 4.86
C SER A 50 -23.63 -5.68 6.29
N PRO A 51 -24.17 -4.96 7.29
CA PRO A 51 -23.74 -5.14 8.69
C PRO A 51 -23.91 -6.57 9.22
N SER A 52 -24.82 -7.36 8.64
CA SER A 52 -25.01 -8.78 8.96
C SER A 52 -23.89 -9.69 8.45
N ASP A 53 -23.23 -9.30 7.37
CA ASP A 53 -22.14 -10.05 6.74
C ASP A 53 -20.76 -9.62 7.28
N TYR A 54 -20.71 -8.51 8.01
CA TYR A 54 -19.51 -8.11 8.72
C TYR A 54 -19.39 -8.99 9.98
N PRO A 55 -18.21 -9.56 10.21
CA PRO A 55 -18.00 -10.44 11.36
C PRO A 55 -18.37 -9.74 12.66
N GLY A 56 -19.28 -10.39 13.40
CA GLY A 56 -19.66 -9.94 14.72
C GLY A 56 -18.52 -10.15 15.74
N PRO A 57 -18.76 -9.80 17.03
CA PRO A 57 -17.74 -9.89 18.08
C PRO A 57 -17.20 -11.31 18.29
N ASP A 58 -17.92 -12.34 17.88
CA ASP A 58 -17.49 -13.74 17.98
C ASP A 58 -16.44 -14.13 16.93
N ALA A 59 -16.24 -13.33 15.89
CA ALA A 59 -15.27 -13.61 14.82
C ALA A 59 -13.87 -13.01 15.09
N GLY A 60 -13.72 -12.20 16.14
CA GLY A 60 -12.46 -11.57 16.52
C GLY A 60 -12.56 -10.05 16.69
N PRO A 61 -11.57 -9.41 17.30
CA PRO A 61 -11.57 -7.98 17.58
C PRO A 61 -11.19 -7.18 16.32
N TYR A 62 -11.95 -7.31 15.24
CA TYR A 62 -11.73 -6.54 14.03
C TYR A 62 -11.86 -5.04 14.26
N TYR A 63 -10.92 -4.29 13.69
CA TYR A 63 -10.82 -2.85 13.87
C TYR A 63 -11.76 -2.09 12.92
N ASP A 64 -12.79 -1.50 13.48
CA ASP A 64 -13.68 -0.51 12.82
C ASP A 64 -14.05 -0.81 11.35
N GLY A 65 -14.55 -2.00 11.08
CA GLY A 65 -15.00 -2.42 9.76
C GLY A 65 -13.92 -3.00 8.86
N ARG A 66 -12.69 -3.03 9.31
CA ARG A 66 -11.53 -3.63 8.62
C ARG A 66 -11.41 -5.10 8.97
N PHE A 67 -10.89 -5.90 8.05
CA PHE A 67 -10.59 -7.31 8.31
C PHE A 67 -9.15 -7.45 8.83
N SER A 68 -8.88 -6.81 9.98
CA SER A 68 -7.61 -6.80 10.67
C SER A 68 -7.83 -6.39 12.13
N ASP A 69 -6.85 -6.65 13.00
CA ASP A 69 -6.82 -6.19 14.39
C ASP A 69 -6.53 -4.68 14.54
N GLY A 70 -6.28 -3.98 13.42
CA GLY A 70 -6.02 -2.54 13.38
C GLY A 70 -6.17 -1.97 11.97
N PRO A 71 -5.59 -0.79 11.72
CA PRO A 71 -5.60 -0.15 10.40
C PRO A 71 -5.03 -1.06 9.31
N VAL A 72 -5.63 -1.04 8.11
CA VAL A 72 -5.12 -1.75 6.95
C VAL A 72 -4.08 -0.89 6.19
N TRP A 73 -3.35 -1.48 5.26
CA TRP A 73 -2.27 -0.82 4.52
C TRP A 73 -2.69 0.45 3.78
N ILE A 74 -3.95 0.52 3.35
CA ILE A 74 -4.54 1.71 2.72
C ILE A 74 -4.59 2.89 3.69
N ASP A 75 -4.90 2.66 4.98
CA ASP A 75 -4.87 3.73 6.00
C ASP A 75 -3.46 4.32 6.11
N SER A 76 -2.44 3.46 6.15
CA SER A 76 -1.03 3.87 6.24
C SER A 76 -0.55 4.58 4.97
N LEU A 77 -0.92 4.09 3.79
CA LEU A 77 -0.59 4.71 2.52
C LEU A 77 -1.23 6.09 2.39
N ALA A 78 -2.53 6.19 2.70
CA ALA A 78 -3.28 7.46 2.67
C ALA A 78 -2.67 8.51 3.62
N ALA A 79 -2.31 8.10 4.84
CA ALA A 79 -1.65 8.97 5.80
C ALA A 79 -0.26 9.43 5.30
N SER A 80 0.54 8.52 4.75
CA SER A 80 1.89 8.81 4.24
C SER A 80 1.86 9.74 3.03
N LEU A 81 0.84 9.65 2.19
CA LEU A 81 0.63 10.53 1.03
C LEU A 81 -0.07 11.85 1.39
N GLY A 82 -0.60 12.00 2.61
CA GLY A 82 -1.41 13.16 2.99
C GLY A 82 -2.80 13.19 2.33
N LEU A 83 -3.33 12.03 1.95
CA LEU A 83 -4.59 11.85 1.20
C LEU A 83 -5.63 11.07 2.03
N PRO A 84 -6.14 11.63 3.16
CA PRO A 84 -7.00 10.88 4.08
C PRO A 84 -8.32 10.39 3.46
N GLY A 85 -8.79 11.00 2.36
CA GLY A 85 -9.99 10.57 1.63
C GLY A 85 -9.90 9.13 1.12
N GLY A 86 -8.70 8.67 0.74
CA GLY A 86 -8.45 7.30 0.29
C GLY A 86 -8.60 6.23 1.38
N ALA A 87 -8.60 6.62 2.66
CA ALA A 87 -8.88 5.76 3.79
C ALA A 87 -10.34 5.84 4.29
N VAL A 88 -11.16 6.73 3.71
CA VAL A 88 -12.58 6.88 4.07
C VAL A 88 -13.44 6.01 3.16
N PRO A 89 -14.31 5.13 3.72
CA PRO A 89 -15.23 4.32 2.93
C PRO A 89 -16.14 5.19 2.06
N ASN A 90 -16.30 4.83 0.79
CA ASN A 90 -17.17 5.58 -0.14
C ASN A 90 -18.63 5.57 0.33
N PHE A 91 -19.10 4.44 0.82
CA PHE A 91 -20.49 4.27 1.28
C PHE A 91 -20.79 4.96 2.63
N ALA A 92 -19.81 5.56 3.30
CA ALA A 92 -20.05 6.37 4.49
C ALA A 92 -20.77 7.70 4.20
N GLY A 93 -20.93 8.08 2.93
CA GLY A 93 -21.63 9.31 2.54
C GLY A 93 -20.87 10.61 2.87
N SER A 94 -19.60 10.50 3.29
CA SER A 94 -18.75 11.63 3.71
C SER A 94 -17.72 12.04 2.64
N GLY A 95 -17.91 11.63 1.38
CA GLY A 95 -16.99 11.93 0.29
C GLY A 95 -15.72 11.08 0.27
N GLY A 96 -15.76 9.89 0.89
CA GLY A 96 -14.67 8.92 0.85
C GLY A 96 -14.42 8.38 -0.56
N THR A 97 -13.17 8.04 -0.85
CA THR A 97 -12.73 7.55 -2.16
C THR A 97 -12.20 6.11 -2.11
N ASN A 98 -12.47 5.40 -1.01
CA ASN A 98 -12.23 3.97 -0.90
C ASN A 98 -13.49 3.20 -1.31
N TYR A 99 -13.44 2.48 -2.43
CA TYR A 99 -14.52 1.66 -2.98
C TYR A 99 -14.33 0.17 -2.71
N ALA A 100 -13.19 -0.24 -2.10
CA ALA A 100 -12.89 -1.63 -1.82
C ALA A 100 -13.92 -2.24 -0.87
N ILE A 101 -14.36 -3.47 -1.15
CA ILE A 101 -15.38 -4.16 -0.37
C ILE A 101 -14.89 -5.59 -0.07
N ALA A 102 -14.92 -5.97 1.19
CA ALA A 102 -14.51 -7.30 1.61
C ALA A 102 -15.29 -8.40 0.89
N GLY A 103 -14.61 -9.47 0.50
CA GLY A 103 -15.17 -10.57 -0.28
C GLY A 103 -15.27 -10.32 -1.78
N ALA A 104 -14.95 -9.12 -2.28
CA ALA A 104 -15.02 -8.79 -3.69
C ALA A 104 -14.12 -9.71 -4.54
N ARG A 105 -14.67 -10.25 -5.61
CA ARG A 105 -13.95 -10.87 -6.72
C ARG A 105 -13.59 -9.79 -7.74
N THR A 106 -12.82 -10.14 -8.75
CA THR A 106 -12.41 -9.17 -9.77
C THR A 106 -13.54 -8.74 -10.73
N GLY A 107 -14.63 -9.49 -10.81
CA GLY A 107 -15.68 -9.38 -11.83
C GLY A 107 -16.79 -8.36 -11.57
N LEU A 108 -17.99 -8.73 -12.09
CA LEU A 108 -19.23 -7.94 -12.01
C LEU A 108 -20.19 -8.46 -10.93
N ASP A 109 -19.69 -9.23 -9.97
CA ASP A 109 -20.51 -9.70 -8.84
C ASP A 109 -21.17 -8.50 -8.16
N THR A 110 -22.38 -8.70 -7.64
CA THR A 110 -23.18 -7.62 -7.03
C THR A 110 -23.26 -7.72 -5.51
N ALA A 111 -22.90 -8.87 -4.97
CA ALA A 111 -22.96 -9.13 -3.53
C ALA A 111 -21.78 -10.03 -3.08
N PRO A 112 -20.70 -9.46 -2.61
CA PRO A 112 -20.33 -8.03 -2.65
C PRO A 112 -19.98 -7.57 -4.07
N PRO A 113 -20.09 -6.25 -4.36
CA PRO A 113 -19.66 -5.68 -5.63
C PRO A 113 -18.21 -6.03 -5.98
N GLY A 114 -18.02 -6.69 -7.14
CA GLY A 114 -16.69 -7.06 -7.64
C GLY A 114 -15.87 -5.84 -8.06
N VAL A 115 -14.54 -5.99 -8.14
CA VAL A 115 -13.61 -4.88 -8.41
C VAL A 115 -13.96 -4.14 -9.72
N PHE A 116 -14.29 -4.87 -10.80
CA PHE A 116 -14.68 -4.21 -12.04
C PHE A 116 -16.01 -3.45 -11.89
N LEU A 117 -16.96 -3.97 -11.10
CA LEU A 117 -18.20 -3.25 -10.78
C LEU A 117 -17.92 -2.01 -9.92
N GLN A 118 -16.97 -2.08 -8.98
CA GLN A 118 -16.53 -0.91 -8.20
C GLN A 118 -16.01 0.20 -9.13
N VAL A 119 -15.16 -0.15 -10.11
CA VAL A 119 -14.58 0.79 -11.07
C VAL A 119 -15.62 1.32 -12.05
N ALA A 120 -16.34 0.45 -12.76
CA ALA A 120 -17.17 0.82 -13.90
C ALA A 120 -18.63 1.12 -13.53
N GLY A 121 -19.10 0.66 -12.38
CA GLY A 121 -20.51 0.80 -11.97
C GLY A 121 -20.75 1.69 -10.76
N ILE A 122 -19.76 1.81 -9.85
CA ILE A 122 -19.90 2.59 -8.62
C ILE A 122 -19.11 3.89 -8.71
N TRP A 123 -17.83 3.82 -9.09
CA TRP A 123 -17.01 5.00 -9.36
C TRP A 123 -17.31 5.52 -10.75
N HIS A 124 -18.21 6.08 -11.22
CA HIS A 124 -18.48 6.58 -12.58
C HIS A 124 -18.11 8.05 -12.73
N GLY A 125 -16.97 8.44 -12.17
CA GLY A 125 -16.45 9.80 -12.21
C GLY A 125 -15.62 10.12 -13.45
N VAL A 126 -15.35 11.42 -13.65
CA VAL A 126 -14.26 11.87 -14.52
C VAL A 126 -12.96 11.68 -13.73
N GLY A 127 -11.99 11.00 -14.32
CA GLY A 127 -10.71 10.74 -13.66
C GLY A 127 -9.91 12.03 -13.47
N ASP A 128 -9.22 12.08 -12.34
CA ASP A 128 -8.18 13.09 -12.10
C ASP A 128 -6.84 12.51 -12.57
N PRO A 129 -6.18 13.10 -13.59
CA PRO A 129 -4.90 12.59 -14.07
C PRO A 129 -3.75 12.72 -13.07
N ASN A 130 -3.95 13.47 -11.99
CA ASN A 130 -2.97 13.63 -10.92
C ASN A 130 -3.33 12.81 -9.67
N ALA A 131 -4.39 12.01 -9.69
CA ALA A 131 -4.74 11.11 -8.59
C ALA A 131 -4.05 9.75 -8.74
N LEU A 132 -3.85 9.07 -7.60
CA LEU A 132 -3.44 7.68 -7.54
C LEU A 132 -4.68 6.77 -7.56
N TYR A 133 -4.69 5.79 -8.45
CA TYR A 133 -5.71 4.75 -8.54
C TYR A 133 -5.13 3.43 -8.05
N VAL A 134 -5.57 2.95 -6.91
CA VAL A 134 -5.17 1.66 -6.34
C VAL A 134 -6.14 0.60 -6.85
N LEU A 135 -5.65 -0.34 -7.65
CA LEU A 135 -6.43 -1.43 -8.25
C LEU A 135 -5.86 -2.77 -7.78
N VAL A 136 -6.46 -3.37 -6.76
CA VAL A 136 -6.01 -4.63 -6.16
C VAL A 136 -7.17 -5.60 -6.07
N GLY A 137 -6.88 -6.90 -6.23
CA GLY A 137 -7.90 -7.94 -6.17
C GLY A 137 -7.42 -9.25 -6.76
N GLY A 138 -8.26 -10.28 -6.70
CA GLY A 138 -7.95 -11.62 -7.19
C GLY A 138 -7.81 -12.65 -6.08
N GLY A 139 -7.66 -12.21 -4.82
CA GLY A 139 -7.56 -13.10 -3.67
C GLY A 139 -8.78 -14.01 -3.55
N ASN A 140 -9.98 -13.47 -3.64
CA ASN A 140 -11.23 -14.23 -3.56
C ASN A 140 -11.45 -15.12 -4.78
N ASP A 141 -11.08 -14.67 -5.99
CA ASP A 141 -11.11 -15.52 -7.20
C ASP A 141 -10.22 -16.75 -7.04
N MET A 142 -9.01 -16.57 -6.48
CA MET A 142 -8.07 -17.69 -6.26
C MET A 142 -8.48 -18.59 -5.09
N ARG A 143 -9.15 -18.05 -4.05
CA ARG A 143 -9.76 -18.87 -2.97
C ARG A 143 -10.87 -19.74 -3.51
N ASP A 144 -11.72 -19.27 -4.40
CA ASP A 144 -12.75 -20.06 -5.08
C ASP A 144 -12.10 -21.13 -5.96
N ALA A 145 -11.10 -20.75 -6.75
CA ALA A 145 -10.41 -21.66 -7.64
C ALA A 145 -9.74 -22.81 -6.91
N ARG A 146 -9.04 -22.53 -5.77
CA ARG A 146 -8.41 -23.58 -4.95
C ARG A 146 -9.43 -24.53 -4.33
N SER A 147 -10.62 -23.99 -3.98
CA SER A 147 -11.70 -24.78 -3.36
C SER A 147 -12.45 -25.65 -4.39
N ALA A 148 -12.56 -25.19 -5.64
CA ALA A 148 -13.16 -25.93 -6.74
C ALA A 148 -12.20 -26.96 -7.36
N PHE A 149 -10.89 -26.72 -7.31
CA PHE A 149 -9.84 -27.49 -7.96
C PHE A 149 -8.73 -27.81 -6.96
N THR A 150 -9.01 -28.70 -6.03
CA THR A 150 -8.18 -28.95 -4.83
C THR A 150 -6.96 -29.84 -5.12
N GLY A 151 -7.02 -30.65 -6.18
CA GLY A 151 -6.05 -31.72 -6.43
C GLY A 151 -4.86 -31.32 -7.27
N HIS A 152 -4.05 -32.36 -7.60
CA HIS A 152 -2.84 -32.26 -8.41
C HIS A 152 -3.06 -32.68 -9.87
N SER A 153 -4.30 -32.98 -10.28
CA SER A 153 -4.58 -33.42 -11.65
C SER A 153 -4.33 -32.28 -12.67
N PHE A 154 -4.14 -32.68 -13.91
CA PHE A 154 -4.06 -31.71 -15.02
C PHE A 154 -5.36 -30.87 -15.12
N ALA A 155 -6.51 -31.48 -14.89
CA ALA A 155 -7.80 -30.78 -14.92
C ALA A 155 -7.88 -29.70 -13.81
N ASP A 156 -7.43 -30.02 -12.58
CA ASP A 156 -7.37 -29.04 -11.48
C ASP A 156 -6.43 -27.89 -11.81
N ALA A 157 -5.26 -28.21 -12.36
CA ALA A 157 -4.28 -27.20 -12.77
C ALA A 157 -4.84 -26.27 -13.86
N VAL A 158 -5.57 -26.82 -14.84
CA VAL A 158 -6.27 -26.06 -15.89
C VAL A 158 -7.38 -25.20 -15.29
N GLY A 159 -8.18 -25.74 -14.35
CA GLY A 159 -9.25 -25.00 -13.68
C GLY A 159 -8.72 -23.75 -12.96
N ARG A 160 -7.67 -23.90 -12.17
CA ARG A 160 -7.01 -22.75 -11.50
C ARG A 160 -6.41 -21.74 -12.49
N ALA A 161 -5.82 -22.22 -13.60
CA ALA A 161 -5.30 -21.34 -14.66
C ALA A 161 -6.40 -20.54 -15.37
N VAL A 162 -7.55 -21.16 -15.64
CA VAL A 162 -8.72 -20.48 -16.25
C VAL A 162 -9.26 -19.41 -15.30
N ALA A 163 -9.38 -19.70 -14.00
CA ALA A 163 -9.81 -18.74 -13.01
C ALA A 163 -8.85 -17.54 -12.93
N ALA A 164 -7.53 -17.77 -12.89
CA ALA A 164 -6.53 -16.72 -12.90
C ALA A 164 -6.61 -15.83 -14.15
N LYS A 165 -6.79 -16.43 -15.34
CA LYS A 165 -6.98 -15.68 -16.60
C LYS A 165 -8.27 -14.85 -16.58
N LYS A 166 -9.35 -15.37 -16.03
CA LYS A 166 -10.63 -14.66 -15.90
C LYS A 166 -10.46 -13.44 -14.98
N ALA A 167 -9.84 -13.63 -13.82
CA ALA A 167 -9.56 -12.55 -12.89
C ALA A 167 -8.72 -11.43 -13.56
N MET A 168 -7.68 -11.83 -14.27
CA MET A 168 -6.78 -10.91 -14.98
C MET A 168 -7.48 -10.15 -16.11
N ALA A 169 -8.43 -10.79 -16.79
CA ALA A 169 -9.24 -10.14 -17.82
C ALA A 169 -10.12 -9.01 -17.24
N TYR A 170 -10.69 -9.20 -16.06
CA TYR A 170 -11.46 -8.14 -15.38
C TYR A 170 -10.56 -7.00 -14.86
N LEU A 171 -9.37 -7.30 -14.33
CA LEU A 171 -8.41 -6.26 -13.97
C LEU A 171 -7.95 -5.46 -15.20
N SER A 172 -7.70 -6.13 -16.34
CA SER A 172 -7.39 -5.44 -17.60
C SER A 172 -8.56 -4.57 -18.08
N ALA A 173 -9.80 -5.04 -17.95
CA ALA A 173 -10.99 -4.24 -18.26
C ALA A 173 -11.09 -3.01 -17.32
N SER A 174 -10.72 -3.16 -16.04
CA SER A 174 -10.66 -2.03 -15.09
C SER A 174 -9.61 -1.01 -15.50
N LEU A 175 -8.42 -1.44 -15.94
CA LEU A 175 -7.38 -0.52 -16.46
C LEU A 175 -7.85 0.24 -17.69
N ASN A 176 -8.51 -0.44 -18.64
CA ASN A 176 -9.08 0.21 -19.82
C ASN A 176 -10.12 1.27 -19.42
N TYR A 177 -11.04 0.92 -18.51
CA TYR A 177 -12.05 1.87 -18.06
C TYR A 177 -11.42 3.10 -17.38
N LEU A 178 -10.46 2.89 -16.49
CA LEU A 178 -9.73 3.98 -15.80
C LEU A 178 -9.01 4.88 -16.80
N ALA A 179 -8.29 4.31 -17.79
CA ALA A 179 -7.60 5.06 -18.82
C ALA A 179 -8.55 5.89 -19.68
N ASP A 180 -9.65 5.30 -20.12
CA ASP A 180 -10.68 5.97 -20.94
C ASP A 180 -11.35 7.14 -20.20
N HIS A 181 -11.34 7.09 -18.86
CA HIS A 181 -11.90 8.14 -18.00
C HIS A 181 -10.86 9.13 -17.48
N GLY A 182 -9.61 9.06 -17.93
CA GLY A 182 -8.57 10.06 -17.66
C GLY A 182 -7.64 9.77 -16.49
N ALA A 183 -7.71 8.58 -15.88
CA ALA A 183 -6.69 8.13 -14.93
C ALA A 183 -5.30 8.09 -15.57
N LYS A 184 -4.25 8.33 -14.77
CA LYS A 184 -2.85 8.25 -15.22
C LYS A 184 -1.99 7.36 -14.33
N HIS A 185 -2.06 7.48 -13.02
CA HIS A 185 -1.19 6.76 -12.10
C HIS A 185 -1.96 5.62 -11.46
N VAL A 186 -1.55 4.38 -11.71
CA VAL A 186 -2.22 3.18 -11.20
C VAL A 186 -1.25 2.30 -10.44
N LEU A 187 -1.60 1.97 -9.18
CA LEU A 187 -0.90 0.97 -8.38
C LEU A 187 -1.65 -0.36 -8.47
N VAL A 188 -0.94 -1.40 -8.89
CA VAL A 188 -1.41 -2.80 -8.83
C VAL A 188 -0.50 -3.59 -7.89
N SER A 189 -0.98 -4.73 -7.38
CA SER A 189 -0.18 -5.58 -6.50
C SER A 189 -0.12 -7.04 -6.96
N SER A 190 0.94 -7.74 -6.56
CA SER A 190 0.95 -9.19 -6.53
C SER A 190 0.00 -9.72 -5.43
N LEU A 191 -0.51 -10.93 -5.62
CA LEU A 191 -1.30 -11.65 -4.63
C LEU A 191 -0.35 -12.42 -3.71
N PRO A 192 -0.42 -12.24 -2.38
CA PRO A 192 0.30 -13.09 -1.43
C PRO A 192 0.03 -14.57 -1.69
N ASN A 193 1.02 -15.42 -1.40
CA ASN A 193 0.83 -16.86 -1.53
C ASN A 193 -0.21 -17.34 -0.51
N LEU A 194 -1.43 -17.60 -0.98
CA LEU A 194 -2.54 -18.10 -0.16
C LEU A 194 -2.23 -19.45 0.52
N GLY A 195 -1.27 -20.21 0.00
CA GLY A 195 -0.79 -21.44 0.61
C GLY A 195 -0.05 -21.25 1.93
N ASN A 196 0.40 -20.04 2.23
CA ASN A 196 1.06 -19.68 3.48
C ASN A 196 0.06 -19.27 4.57
N THR A 197 -1.23 -19.12 4.26
CA THR A 197 -2.24 -18.72 5.23
C THR A 197 -2.57 -19.86 6.20
N PRO A 198 -2.90 -19.55 7.47
CA PRO A 198 -3.44 -20.54 8.40
C PRO A 198 -4.66 -21.27 7.83
N GLU A 199 -5.56 -20.56 7.12
CA GLU A 199 -6.75 -21.13 6.47
C GLU A 199 -6.38 -22.25 5.49
N ALA A 200 -5.38 -22.05 4.63
CA ALA A 200 -4.94 -23.08 3.69
C ALA A 200 -4.38 -24.32 4.39
N SER A 201 -3.78 -24.14 5.58
CA SER A 201 -3.31 -25.23 6.42
C SER A 201 -4.46 -26.00 7.05
N LEU A 202 -5.43 -25.28 7.64
CA LEU A 202 -6.60 -25.86 8.30
C LEU A 202 -7.49 -26.66 7.33
N LEU A 203 -7.57 -26.20 6.08
CA LEU A 203 -8.39 -26.83 5.04
C LEU A 203 -7.64 -27.89 4.21
N ASP A 204 -6.35 -28.13 4.49
CA ASP A 204 -5.47 -28.99 3.68
C ASP A 204 -5.41 -28.57 2.18
N LEU A 205 -5.39 -27.25 1.94
CA LEU A 205 -5.41 -26.66 0.59
C LEU A 205 -4.11 -25.92 0.23
N LYS A 206 -3.01 -26.13 0.96
CA LYS A 206 -1.74 -25.41 0.74
C LYS A 206 -1.26 -25.48 -0.70
N PHE A 207 -1.27 -26.69 -1.30
CA PHE A 207 -0.83 -26.88 -2.68
C PHE A 207 -1.72 -26.12 -3.65
N ALA A 208 -3.03 -26.32 -3.60
CA ALA A 208 -3.97 -25.69 -4.52
C ALA A 208 -3.96 -24.15 -4.39
N SER A 209 -3.79 -23.65 -3.16
CA SER A 209 -3.68 -22.23 -2.86
C SER A 209 -2.42 -21.63 -3.43
N THR A 210 -1.27 -22.30 -3.25
CA THR A 210 0.03 -21.86 -3.80
C THR A 210 0.00 -21.87 -5.33
N ASP A 211 -0.50 -22.95 -5.96
CA ASP A 211 -0.61 -23.03 -7.41
C ASP A 211 -1.54 -21.95 -8.00
N ALA A 212 -2.68 -21.68 -7.34
CA ALA A 212 -3.60 -20.62 -7.77
C ALA A 212 -2.94 -19.23 -7.69
N SER A 213 -2.30 -18.89 -6.56
CA SER A 213 -1.59 -17.62 -6.38
C SER A 213 -0.46 -17.44 -7.40
N ASN A 214 0.34 -18.48 -7.62
CA ASN A 214 1.44 -18.44 -8.60
C ASN A 214 0.93 -18.23 -10.03
N ARG A 215 -0.18 -18.89 -10.41
CA ARG A 215 -0.79 -18.70 -11.74
C ARG A 215 -1.32 -17.30 -11.94
N PHE A 216 -1.91 -16.70 -10.92
CA PHE A 216 -2.34 -15.31 -10.94
C PHE A 216 -1.15 -14.37 -11.11
N ASN A 217 -0.14 -14.50 -10.25
CA ASN A 217 1.03 -13.64 -10.25
C ASN A 217 1.85 -13.73 -11.55
N ALA A 218 1.90 -14.92 -12.17
CA ALA A 218 2.56 -15.10 -13.47
C ALA A 218 1.95 -14.29 -14.62
N LEU A 219 0.71 -13.79 -14.47
CA LEU A 219 0.02 -12.99 -15.48
C LEU A 219 0.18 -11.46 -15.25
N LEU A 220 0.67 -11.04 -14.08
CA LEU A 220 0.84 -9.62 -13.73
C LEU A 220 1.73 -8.83 -14.68
N PRO A 221 2.86 -9.35 -15.18
CA PRO A 221 3.65 -8.61 -16.16
C PRO A 221 2.86 -8.22 -17.41
N GLY A 222 1.93 -9.10 -17.84
CA GLY A 222 1.02 -8.81 -18.96
C GLY A 222 -0.03 -7.76 -18.63
N LEU A 223 -0.51 -7.72 -17.38
CA LEU A 223 -1.43 -6.68 -16.89
C LEU A 223 -0.73 -5.32 -16.88
N ILE A 224 0.50 -5.25 -16.35
CA ILE A 224 1.29 -4.02 -16.30
C ILE A 224 1.55 -3.51 -17.72
N ALA A 225 2.03 -4.38 -18.61
CA ALA A 225 2.25 -4.01 -20.02
C ALA A 225 0.98 -3.52 -20.72
N THR A 226 -0.19 -4.07 -20.35
CA THR A 226 -1.49 -3.57 -20.85
C THR A 226 -1.73 -2.15 -20.37
N GLY A 227 -1.54 -1.85 -19.09
CA GLY A 227 -1.69 -0.50 -18.54
C GLY A 227 -0.73 0.51 -19.18
N GLU A 228 0.54 0.16 -19.32
CA GLU A 228 1.54 0.98 -20.01
C GLU A 228 1.15 1.24 -21.48
N GLY A 229 0.65 0.22 -22.16
CA GLY A 229 0.14 0.34 -23.54
C GLY A 229 -1.07 1.27 -23.69
N LEU A 230 -1.84 1.47 -22.62
CA LEU A 230 -2.93 2.44 -22.51
C LEU A 230 -2.44 3.84 -22.11
N GLY A 231 -1.14 4.04 -21.89
CA GLY A 231 -0.54 5.30 -21.45
C GLY A 231 -0.73 5.60 -19.97
N LEU A 232 -0.97 4.56 -19.15
CA LEU A 232 -0.96 4.64 -17.69
C LEU A 232 0.48 4.57 -17.17
N ASP A 233 0.75 5.30 -16.11
CA ASP A 233 1.96 5.17 -15.30
C ASP A 233 1.70 4.09 -14.23
N MET A 234 2.30 2.94 -14.42
CA MET A 234 2.03 1.74 -13.63
C MET A 234 3.03 1.61 -12.51
N SER A 235 2.56 1.63 -11.26
CA SER A 235 3.33 1.25 -10.06
C SER A 235 2.99 -0.18 -9.65
N PHE A 236 3.96 -0.90 -9.12
CA PHE A 236 3.79 -2.29 -8.70
C PHE A 236 4.20 -2.49 -7.25
N LEU A 237 3.28 -3.02 -6.43
CA LEU A 237 3.53 -3.48 -5.07
C LEU A 237 3.77 -4.98 -5.07
N ASP A 238 5.00 -5.42 -4.82
CA ASP A 238 5.30 -6.84 -4.64
C ASP A 238 4.91 -7.32 -3.23
N MET A 239 3.61 -7.44 -3.01
CA MET A 239 3.06 -7.93 -1.73
C MET A 239 3.42 -9.41 -1.51
N ALA A 240 3.49 -10.21 -2.57
CA ALA A 240 3.88 -11.62 -2.48
C ALA A 240 5.33 -11.77 -2.00
N GLY A 241 6.25 -11.00 -2.58
CA GLY A 241 7.66 -10.97 -2.17
C GLY A 241 7.82 -10.52 -0.73
N LEU A 242 7.21 -9.38 -0.37
CA LEU A 242 7.26 -8.87 1.01
C LEU A 242 6.76 -9.89 2.04
N MET A 243 5.60 -10.51 1.80
CA MET A 243 5.05 -11.51 2.72
C MET A 243 5.95 -12.75 2.82
N GLN A 244 6.58 -13.15 1.71
CA GLN A 244 7.54 -14.26 1.72
C GLN A 244 8.81 -13.90 2.49
N ASP A 245 9.31 -12.68 2.37
CA ASP A 245 10.47 -12.18 3.11
C ASP A 245 10.21 -12.13 4.61
N ILE A 246 9.02 -11.69 5.03
CA ILE A 246 8.58 -11.73 6.43
C ILE A 246 8.57 -13.17 6.97
N ILE A 247 8.02 -14.12 6.20
CA ILE A 247 7.98 -15.53 6.58
C ILE A 247 9.42 -16.10 6.68
N THR A 248 10.28 -15.75 5.75
CA THR A 248 11.67 -16.19 5.74
C THR A 248 12.43 -15.64 6.96
N ASP A 249 12.29 -14.35 7.26
CA ASP A 249 12.90 -13.72 8.44
C ASP A 249 12.41 -14.36 9.74
N ALA A 250 11.09 -14.58 9.88
CA ALA A 250 10.51 -15.24 11.05
C ALA A 250 11.08 -16.64 11.29
N THR A 251 11.23 -17.43 10.21
CA THR A 251 11.66 -18.83 10.29
C THR A 251 13.17 -19.00 10.41
N THR A 252 13.97 -18.09 9.87
CA THR A 252 15.43 -18.19 9.85
C THR A 252 16.12 -17.27 10.86
N ASN A 253 15.49 -16.18 11.27
CA ASN A 253 16.07 -15.12 12.08
C ASN A 253 15.15 -14.69 13.24
N GLY A 254 14.10 -15.46 13.52
CA GLY A 254 13.15 -15.18 14.62
C GLY A 254 12.36 -13.88 14.47
N GLY A 255 12.27 -13.32 13.24
CA GLY A 255 11.53 -12.09 12.97
C GLY A 255 12.31 -10.80 13.29
N ALA A 256 13.64 -10.86 13.39
CA ALA A 256 14.45 -9.72 13.82
C ALA A 256 14.43 -8.53 12.86
N THR A 257 14.16 -8.76 11.57
CA THR A 257 14.13 -7.72 10.54
C THR A 257 12.79 -6.99 10.51
N TYR A 258 11.68 -7.73 10.54
CA TYR A 258 10.33 -7.18 10.36
C TYR A 258 9.52 -7.06 11.66
N GLY A 259 10.03 -7.60 12.78
CA GLY A 259 9.33 -7.61 14.07
C GLY A 259 8.18 -8.64 14.14
N ILE A 260 8.05 -9.52 13.14
CA ILE A 260 7.01 -10.55 13.05
C ILE A 260 7.65 -11.92 13.26
N SER A 261 7.24 -12.65 14.30
CA SER A 261 7.76 -13.97 14.65
C SER A 261 6.74 -15.09 14.47
N ASN A 262 5.43 -14.82 14.62
CA ASN A 262 4.37 -15.77 14.32
C ASN A 262 3.89 -15.60 12.87
N VAL A 263 4.08 -16.65 12.04
CA VAL A 263 3.71 -16.64 10.61
C VAL A 263 2.82 -17.83 10.23
N SER A 264 2.33 -18.60 11.20
CA SER A 264 1.64 -19.88 10.95
C SER A 264 0.23 -19.96 11.53
N SER A 265 -0.15 -19.06 12.44
CA SER A 265 -1.46 -19.04 13.08
C SER A 265 -2.01 -17.63 13.21
N ALA A 266 -3.32 -17.51 13.41
CA ALA A 266 -3.95 -16.25 13.79
C ALA A 266 -3.41 -15.73 15.13
N CYS A 267 -3.52 -14.44 15.37
CA CYS A 267 -3.10 -13.87 16.65
C CYS A 267 -4.19 -14.01 17.74
N ALA A 268 -3.82 -13.73 18.98
CA ALA A 268 -4.69 -13.86 20.13
C ALA A 268 -5.99 -13.05 19.97
N GLY A 269 -7.10 -13.67 20.39
CA GLY A 269 -8.44 -13.06 20.34
C GLY A 269 -9.21 -13.29 19.05
N PHE A 270 -8.57 -13.80 17.98
CA PHE A 270 -9.25 -14.22 16.76
C PHE A 270 -9.59 -15.72 16.76
N THR A 271 -10.55 -16.11 15.92
CA THR A 271 -10.91 -17.51 15.73
C THR A 271 -9.67 -18.31 15.32
N ASP A 272 -9.48 -19.46 15.96
CA ASP A 272 -8.29 -20.33 15.80
C ASP A 272 -6.95 -19.64 16.11
N GLY A 273 -6.98 -18.49 16.84
CA GLY A 273 -5.80 -17.78 17.32
C GLY A 273 -5.17 -18.46 18.53
N ASP A 274 -3.84 -18.55 18.56
CA ASP A 274 -3.11 -18.94 19.76
C ASP A 274 -3.11 -17.77 20.76
N PRO A 275 -3.61 -17.96 22.00
CA PRO A 275 -3.66 -16.90 23.01
C PRO A 275 -2.27 -16.36 23.41
N ASN A 276 -1.20 -17.08 23.08
CA ASN A 276 0.16 -16.65 23.33
C ASN A 276 0.75 -15.77 22.21
N ASN A 277 0.08 -15.66 21.06
CA ASN A 277 0.55 -14.90 19.90
C ASN A 277 -0.02 -13.49 19.90
N ALA A 278 0.77 -12.51 20.33
CA ALA A 278 0.37 -11.09 20.23
C ALA A 278 0.21 -10.68 18.76
N CYS A 279 -0.85 -9.93 18.42
CA CYS A 279 -1.06 -9.43 17.05
C CYS A 279 0.08 -8.53 16.56
N ALA A 280 0.72 -7.79 17.44
CA ALA A 280 1.86 -6.94 17.11
C ALA A 280 3.09 -7.69 16.56
N THR A 281 3.19 -9.01 16.80
CA THR A 281 4.29 -9.86 16.32
C THR A 281 3.80 -11.00 15.43
N SER A 282 2.54 -10.95 14.99
CA SER A 282 1.92 -11.96 14.13
C SER A 282 1.73 -11.43 12.71
N LEU A 283 1.93 -12.32 11.73
CA LEU A 283 1.67 -12.00 10.32
C LEU A 283 0.17 -11.92 10.02
N PHE A 284 -0.64 -12.75 10.69
CA PHE A 284 -2.06 -12.86 10.46
C PHE A 284 -2.88 -12.45 11.68
N SER A 285 -3.93 -11.64 11.47
CA SER A 285 -4.96 -11.37 12.48
C SER A 285 -5.80 -12.61 12.69
N ASP A 286 -6.51 -13.03 11.66
CA ASP A 286 -7.33 -14.23 11.60
C ASP A 286 -6.64 -15.34 10.79
N THR A 287 -7.39 -16.34 10.32
CA THR A 287 -6.81 -17.44 9.53
C THR A 287 -6.42 -17.04 8.10
N LEU A 288 -6.76 -15.85 7.63
CA LEU A 288 -6.58 -15.39 6.25
C LEU A 288 -5.91 -14.00 6.14
N HIS A 289 -6.39 -13.05 6.95
CA HIS A 289 -6.07 -11.64 6.75
C HIS A 289 -4.81 -11.23 7.54
N PRO A 290 -3.98 -10.35 6.96
CA PRO A 290 -2.81 -9.83 7.65
C PRO A 290 -3.17 -9.05 8.93
N SER A 291 -2.28 -9.06 9.91
CA SER A 291 -2.38 -8.22 11.10
C SER A 291 -2.10 -6.75 10.78
N ALA A 292 -2.45 -5.86 11.70
CA ALA A 292 -2.10 -4.44 11.60
C ALA A 292 -0.59 -4.22 11.48
N ALA A 293 0.22 -5.05 12.15
CA ALA A 293 1.69 -5.01 12.03
C ALA A 293 2.15 -5.33 10.60
N ALA A 294 1.58 -6.37 9.99
CA ALA A 294 1.86 -6.70 8.60
C ALA A 294 1.31 -5.64 7.63
N HIS A 295 0.12 -5.12 7.87
CA HIS A 295 -0.45 -4.04 7.06
C HIS A 295 0.40 -2.77 7.09
N LEU A 296 1.04 -2.43 8.20
CA LEU A 296 1.97 -1.30 8.29
C LEU A 296 3.17 -1.48 7.34
N LEU A 297 3.73 -2.68 7.28
CA LEU A 297 4.84 -3.01 6.36
C LEU A 297 4.39 -2.96 4.89
N ILE A 298 3.19 -3.48 4.59
CA ILE A 298 2.60 -3.40 3.25
C ILE A 298 2.38 -1.94 2.84
N GLY A 299 1.86 -1.09 3.75
CA GLY A 299 1.65 0.34 3.49
C GLY A 299 2.95 1.10 3.21
N ALA A 300 4.02 0.78 3.95
CA ALA A 300 5.34 1.34 3.72
C ALA A 300 5.93 0.92 2.35
N ALA A 301 5.77 -0.36 1.97
CA ALA A 301 6.19 -0.85 0.66
C ALA A 301 5.37 -0.22 -0.48
N ALA A 302 4.06 -0.04 -0.29
CA ALA A 302 3.20 0.64 -1.25
C ALA A 302 3.61 2.11 -1.44
N PHE A 303 3.91 2.82 -0.34
CA PHE A 303 4.41 4.19 -0.42
C PHE A 303 5.72 4.26 -1.22
N ALA A 304 6.67 3.36 -0.95
CA ALA A 304 7.93 3.29 -1.70
C ALA A 304 7.72 2.96 -3.19
N ALA A 305 6.67 2.20 -3.53
CA ALA A 305 6.34 1.86 -4.91
C ALA A 305 5.77 3.04 -5.72
N VAL A 306 5.07 3.99 -5.06
CA VAL A 306 4.39 5.10 -5.75
C VAL A 306 5.13 6.45 -5.64
N VAL A 307 6.06 6.57 -4.69
CA VAL A 307 6.86 7.79 -4.54
C VAL A 307 8.27 7.53 -5.09
N PRO A 308 8.67 8.20 -6.17
CA PRO A 308 10.01 8.04 -6.70
C PRO A 308 11.05 8.39 -5.63
N VAL A 309 11.91 7.46 -5.31
CA VAL A 309 13.10 7.77 -4.49
C VAL A 309 14.04 8.59 -5.36
N PRO A 310 14.44 9.82 -4.97
CA PRO A 310 15.42 10.58 -5.73
C PRO A 310 16.67 9.74 -5.92
N GLU A 311 17.11 9.59 -7.18
CA GLU A 311 18.31 8.83 -7.52
C GLU A 311 19.54 9.35 -6.76
N PRO A 312 20.52 8.50 -6.44
CA PRO A 312 21.76 8.91 -5.76
C PRO A 312 22.45 10.09 -6.45
N GLU A 313 22.31 10.20 -7.77
CA GLU A 313 22.81 11.30 -8.58
C GLU A 313 22.13 12.65 -8.24
N THR A 314 20.84 12.64 -7.93
CA THR A 314 20.11 13.84 -7.50
C THR A 314 20.62 14.33 -6.14
N TRP A 315 20.89 13.44 -5.20
CA TRP A 315 21.52 13.77 -3.92
C TRP A 315 22.95 14.30 -4.11
N ALA A 316 23.72 13.68 -5.00
CA ALA A 316 25.06 14.13 -5.35
C ALA A 316 25.06 15.53 -5.98
N LEU A 317 24.15 15.80 -6.90
CA LEU A 317 23.97 17.13 -7.53
C LEU A 317 23.54 18.18 -6.51
N MET A 318 22.62 17.84 -5.60
CA MET A 318 22.20 18.76 -4.54
C MET A 318 23.34 19.06 -3.56
N ALA A 319 24.11 18.06 -3.15
CA ALA A 319 25.29 18.22 -2.30
C ALA A 319 26.36 19.06 -3.01
N ALA A 320 26.62 18.83 -4.30
CA ALA A 320 27.56 19.61 -5.11
C ALA A 320 27.10 21.07 -5.24
N GLY A 321 25.81 21.32 -5.47
CA GLY A 321 25.21 22.65 -5.52
C GLY A 321 25.37 23.42 -4.20
N LEU A 322 25.07 22.76 -3.06
CA LEU A 322 25.26 23.35 -1.73
C LEU A 322 26.74 23.64 -1.44
N ALA A 323 27.65 22.73 -1.82
CA ALA A 323 29.10 22.96 -1.66
C ALA A 323 29.58 24.14 -2.50
N LEU A 324 29.08 24.30 -3.73
CA LEU A 324 29.41 25.42 -4.62
C LEU A 324 28.90 26.75 -4.05
N MET A 325 27.69 26.79 -3.52
CA MET A 325 27.14 27.98 -2.86
C MET A 325 27.95 28.38 -1.61
N ALA A 326 28.30 27.39 -0.78
CA ALA A 326 29.14 27.63 0.39
C ALA A 326 30.54 28.14 0.01
N TRP A 327 31.13 27.62 -1.07
CA TRP A 327 32.43 28.08 -1.59
C TRP A 327 32.35 29.53 -2.13
N GLN A 328 31.31 29.87 -2.87
CA GLN A 328 31.07 31.23 -3.36
C GLN A 328 30.87 32.21 -2.19
N ALA A 329 30.09 31.86 -1.17
CA ALA A 329 29.90 32.67 0.02
C ALA A 329 31.23 32.94 0.74
N ARG A 330 32.07 31.92 0.93
CA ARG A 330 33.41 32.06 1.51
C ARG A 330 34.37 32.94 0.70
N ARG A 331 34.25 32.94 -0.65
CA ARG A 331 35.03 33.82 -1.52
C ARG A 331 34.61 35.31 -1.40
N ARG A 332 33.30 35.56 -1.24
CA ARG A 332 32.79 36.92 -1.05
C ARG A 332 33.24 37.53 0.29
N THR A 333 33.22 36.77 1.39
CA THR A 333 33.70 37.24 2.72
C THR A 333 35.20 37.54 2.71
N ARG A 334 36.01 36.74 2.01
CA ARG A 334 37.46 37.01 1.91
C ARG A 334 37.82 38.29 1.09
N ARG A 335 36.95 38.74 0.19
CA ARG A 335 37.17 39.97 -0.58
C ARG A 335 36.88 41.26 0.21
N ILE A 336 36.12 41.18 1.30
CA ILE A 336 35.77 42.31 2.16
C ILE A 336 36.86 42.62 3.17
N THR A 337 37.75 41.68 3.45
CA THR A 337 38.82 41.81 4.46
C THR A 337 40.13 42.44 3.92
N PHE A 338 40.22 42.79 2.63
CA PHE A 338 41.42 43.38 1.99
C PHE A 338 41.25 44.88 1.61
N VAL A 339 40.22 45.54 2.12
CA VAL A 339 40.02 47.00 1.91
C VAL A 339 39.81 47.60 3.33
N ALA A 340 40.86 47.58 4.17
CA ALA A 340 40.98 48.35 5.38
C ALA A 340 42.45 48.61 5.66
#